data_ac125e669da812cc349edb222d57e2fa
#
_entry.id   ac125e669da812cc349edb222d57e2fa
#
_cell.length_a   1.000
_cell.length_b   1.000
_cell.length_c   1.000
_cell.angle_alpha   90.00
_cell.angle_beta   90.00
_cell.angle_gamma   90.00
#
_symmetry.space_group_name_H-M   'P 1'
#
loop_
_entity.id
_entity.type
_entity.pdbx_description
1 polymer ?
#
loop_
_entity_poly.entity_id
_entity_poly.type
_entity_poly.pdbx_seq_one_letter_code
_entity_poly.pdbx_strand_id
1 'polypeptide(L)'
;MPSVVPVASSPIAGQAYSRRRFRLSPSVANRLTIGFAIAFAVLTGLAVIGVARFLQQRQDFEDATARSYQVEIDARNRIAAGIHPVAARAIVVKQKEERQRLHDEIEGKTRDTALLVGAGLIAALTGAALLFTGLIATMRRPLEELVEASGRLAGGDLEARVKVGGLSETAALGEAFNEMAGELQRRAGERDQLETMKDEFVLTASHELRSPLTSVQGFAELLMLEREKLSDKQAETVEVILDNTRHLVRLLNDLLDLARSDAGRLTIKPASTEVGPLVEDAVRTMRGQTEGRDQSLAQRIEPGLPEVSVDRDRIRQVLVNLLTNAHEYSPAGASIEVTAARNGAGVELAVRDDGPGMPADQLEHIFDRFTRGDAGLTQHVGGTGLGLAISRSLVELHGGTIGAESTLGHGSTFRVWLPATGADGFQREAT
;
A
#
# COMPACT_ATOMS: atom_id res chain seq x y z
N MET A 1 -49.85 -20.91 -13.11
CA MET A 1 -48.54 -21.56 -12.88
C MET A 1 -47.57 -21.02 -13.90
N PRO A 2 -46.66 -20.11 -13.56
CA PRO A 2 -45.54 -19.80 -14.39
C PRO A 2 -44.29 -20.59 -13.93
N SER A 3 -43.66 -21.20 -14.88
CA SER A 3 -42.49 -22.03 -14.78
C SER A 3 -41.26 -21.26 -14.26
N VAL A 4 -40.67 -21.77 -13.18
CA VAL A 4 -39.40 -21.33 -12.61
C VAL A 4 -38.27 -21.87 -13.48
N VAL A 5 -37.52 -20.97 -14.09
CA VAL A 5 -36.25 -21.29 -14.76
C VAL A 5 -35.17 -21.40 -13.68
N PRO A 6 -34.42 -22.50 -13.58
CA PRO A 6 -33.33 -22.60 -12.61
C PRO A 6 -32.14 -21.76 -13.08
N VAL A 7 -31.67 -20.84 -12.22
CA VAL A 7 -30.41 -20.14 -12.35
C VAL A 7 -29.29 -21.16 -12.18
N ALA A 8 -28.57 -21.43 -13.26
CA ALA A 8 -27.36 -22.24 -13.26
C ALA A 8 -26.28 -21.56 -12.42
N SER A 9 -26.00 -22.14 -11.26
CA SER A 9 -24.79 -21.82 -10.47
C SER A 9 -23.56 -22.25 -11.25
N SER A 10 -22.84 -21.29 -11.83
CA SER A 10 -21.51 -21.51 -12.37
C SER A 10 -20.58 -21.94 -11.23
N PRO A 11 -19.89 -23.07 -11.32
CA PRO A 11 -18.84 -23.39 -10.37
C PRO A 11 -17.68 -22.43 -10.61
N ILE A 12 -17.32 -21.66 -9.58
CA ILE A 12 -16.02 -20.99 -9.50
C ILE A 12 -14.99 -22.08 -9.63
N ALA A 13 -14.44 -22.23 -10.85
CA ALA A 13 -13.32 -23.10 -11.13
C ALA A 13 -12.16 -22.60 -10.27
N GLY A 14 -11.95 -23.30 -9.15
CA GLY A 14 -10.71 -23.22 -8.40
C GLY A 14 -9.59 -23.58 -9.36
N GLN A 15 -8.94 -22.58 -9.95
CA GLN A 15 -7.66 -22.79 -10.62
C GLN A 15 -6.73 -23.35 -9.55
N ALA A 16 -6.54 -24.67 -9.63
CA ALA A 16 -5.51 -25.37 -8.92
C ALA A 16 -4.20 -24.67 -9.25
N TYR A 17 -3.68 -23.90 -8.33
CA TYR A 17 -2.31 -23.41 -8.35
C TYR A 17 -1.45 -24.65 -8.46
N SER A 18 -1.09 -25.00 -9.70
CA SER A 18 -0.10 -26.00 -10.00
C SER A 18 1.14 -25.59 -9.22
N ARG A 19 1.43 -26.32 -8.14
CA ARG A 19 2.71 -26.29 -7.45
C ARG A 19 3.75 -26.77 -8.48
N ARG A 20 4.17 -25.90 -9.39
CA ARG A 20 5.41 -26.07 -10.13
C ARG A 20 6.51 -26.11 -9.05
N ARG A 21 6.88 -27.33 -8.67
CA ARG A 21 8.09 -27.55 -7.86
C ARG A 21 9.19 -26.81 -8.61
N PHE A 22 9.78 -25.83 -7.96
CA PHE A 22 10.97 -25.13 -8.39
C PHE A 22 12.07 -26.20 -8.56
N ARG A 23 12.15 -26.80 -9.74
CA ARG A 23 13.28 -27.62 -10.11
C ARG A 23 14.25 -26.65 -10.77
N LEU A 24 15.38 -26.42 -10.08
CA LEU A 24 16.54 -25.78 -10.70
C LEU A 24 16.72 -26.41 -12.09
N SER A 25 16.78 -25.58 -13.12
CA SER A 25 16.98 -26.12 -14.46
C SER A 25 18.32 -26.83 -14.48
N PRO A 26 18.41 -27.97 -15.17
CA PRO A 26 19.65 -28.74 -15.23
C PRO A 26 20.85 -27.95 -15.76
N SER A 27 20.63 -26.81 -16.39
CA SER A 27 21.64 -26.05 -17.12
C SER A 27 22.67 -25.33 -16.23
N VAL A 28 22.26 -24.71 -15.10
CA VAL A 28 23.18 -23.97 -14.22
C VAL A 28 23.88 -24.92 -13.25
N ALA A 29 23.11 -25.81 -12.64
CA ALA A 29 23.66 -26.84 -11.78
C ALA A 29 24.67 -27.70 -12.56
N ASN A 30 24.34 -28.08 -13.82
CA ASN A 30 25.26 -28.85 -14.67
C ASN A 30 26.50 -28.04 -15.08
N ARG A 31 26.40 -26.76 -15.44
CA ARG A 31 27.57 -25.94 -15.80
C ARG A 31 28.51 -25.72 -14.62
N LEU A 32 27.97 -25.45 -13.43
CA LEU A 32 28.75 -25.36 -12.20
C LEU A 32 29.40 -26.70 -11.86
N THR A 33 28.64 -27.78 -11.88
CA THR A 33 29.15 -29.12 -11.56
C THR A 33 30.21 -29.55 -12.55
N ILE A 34 30.01 -29.32 -13.84
CA ILE A 34 31.00 -29.62 -14.89
C ILE A 34 32.27 -28.76 -14.71
N GLY A 35 32.14 -27.45 -14.45
CA GLY A 35 33.27 -26.56 -14.20
C GLY A 35 34.08 -26.99 -12.98
N PHE A 36 33.44 -27.29 -11.86
CA PHE A 36 34.08 -27.82 -10.66
C PHE A 36 34.71 -29.22 -10.90
N ALA A 37 34.00 -30.11 -11.60
CA ALA A 37 34.54 -31.41 -11.89
C ALA A 37 35.77 -31.35 -12.76
N ILE A 38 35.80 -30.50 -13.78
CA ILE A 38 37.03 -30.29 -14.63
C ILE A 38 38.20 -29.71 -13.81
N ALA A 39 37.92 -28.65 -13.00
CA ALA A 39 38.96 -28.05 -12.16
C ALA A 39 39.51 -29.06 -11.14
N PHE A 40 38.63 -29.85 -10.51
CA PHE A 40 39.02 -30.89 -9.57
C PHE A 40 39.79 -32.02 -10.24
N ALA A 41 39.36 -32.47 -11.43
CA ALA A 41 40.09 -33.50 -12.19
C ALA A 41 41.48 -33.03 -12.60
N VAL A 42 41.64 -31.79 -13.05
CA VAL A 42 42.93 -31.22 -13.40
C VAL A 42 43.85 -31.10 -12.17
N LEU A 43 43.36 -30.62 -11.05
CA LEU A 43 44.09 -30.52 -9.78
C LEU A 43 44.55 -31.89 -9.26
N THR A 44 43.62 -32.84 -9.29
CA THR A 44 43.91 -34.22 -8.86
C THR A 44 44.92 -34.89 -9.79
N GLY A 45 44.73 -34.72 -11.10
CA GLY A 45 45.70 -35.23 -12.08
C GLY A 45 47.11 -34.68 -11.94
N LEU A 46 47.23 -33.35 -11.73
CA LEU A 46 48.53 -32.71 -11.48
C LEU A 46 49.18 -33.18 -10.16
N ALA A 47 48.38 -33.35 -9.10
CA ALA A 47 48.86 -33.84 -7.83
C ALA A 47 49.35 -35.31 -7.93
N VAL A 48 48.58 -36.17 -8.60
CA VAL A 48 48.97 -37.57 -8.82
C VAL A 48 50.23 -37.70 -9.65
N ILE A 49 50.35 -36.94 -10.75
CA ILE A 49 51.54 -36.93 -11.60
C ILE A 49 52.76 -36.40 -10.79
N GLY A 50 52.58 -35.33 -9.99
CA GLY A 50 53.62 -34.76 -9.14
C GLY A 50 54.14 -35.78 -8.12
N VAL A 51 53.23 -36.45 -7.39
CA VAL A 51 53.57 -37.45 -6.40
C VAL A 51 54.23 -38.69 -7.04
N ALA A 52 53.68 -39.18 -8.15
CA ALA A 52 54.27 -40.31 -8.88
C ALA A 52 55.70 -40.03 -9.36
N ARG A 53 55.94 -38.86 -9.97
CA ARG A 53 57.30 -38.45 -10.37
C ARG A 53 58.24 -38.30 -9.18
N PHE A 54 57.77 -37.72 -8.08
CA PHE A 54 58.59 -37.59 -6.87
C PHE A 54 58.98 -38.94 -6.28
N LEU A 55 58.05 -39.91 -6.18
CA LEU A 55 58.32 -41.24 -5.67
C LEU A 55 59.28 -42.00 -6.60
N GLN A 56 59.12 -41.90 -7.93
CA GLN A 56 59.99 -42.52 -8.91
C GLN A 56 61.41 -41.94 -8.81
N GLN A 57 61.54 -40.62 -8.75
CA GLN A 57 62.87 -39.95 -8.59
C GLN A 57 63.55 -40.36 -7.28
N ARG A 58 62.83 -40.50 -6.18
CA ARG A 58 63.34 -40.95 -4.91
C ARG A 58 63.88 -42.41 -5.01
N GLN A 59 63.15 -43.29 -5.67
CA GLN A 59 63.52 -44.70 -5.83
C GLN A 59 64.77 -44.81 -6.72
N ASP A 60 64.79 -44.10 -7.85
CA ASP A 60 65.97 -44.06 -8.73
C ASP A 60 67.23 -43.57 -8.00
N PHE A 61 67.06 -42.59 -7.08
CA PHE A 61 68.17 -42.07 -6.26
C PHE A 61 68.66 -43.09 -5.25
N GLU A 62 67.75 -43.73 -4.50
CA GLU A 62 68.09 -44.75 -3.52
C GLU A 62 68.83 -45.94 -4.19
N ASP A 63 68.37 -46.39 -5.35
CA ASP A 63 69.01 -47.46 -6.11
C ASP A 63 70.42 -47.06 -6.70
N ALA A 64 70.47 -45.84 -7.21
CA ALA A 64 71.81 -45.35 -7.72
C ALA A 64 72.84 -45.15 -6.59
N THR A 65 72.37 -44.63 -5.46
CA THR A 65 73.20 -44.41 -4.27
C THR A 65 73.67 -45.73 -3.66
N ALA A 66 72.77 -46.70 -3.53
CA ALA A 66 73.10 -48.03 -3.07
C ALA A 66 74.18 -48.75 -3.96
N ARG A 67 73.99 -48.68 -5.27
CA ARG A 67 74.99 -49.21 -6.24
C ARG A 67 76.34 -48.51 -6.07
N SER A 68 76.35 -47.20 -5.95
CA SER A 68 77.64 -46.39 -5.76
C SER A 68 78.30 -46.76 -4.47
N TYR A 69 77.58 -46.95 -3.34
CA TYR A 69 78.17 -47.39 -2.10
C TYR A 69 78.81 -48.78 -2.18
N GLN A 70 78.11 -49.74 -2.88
CA GLN A 70 78.65 -51.09 -3.03
C GLN A 70 79.95 -51.11 -3.79
N VAL A 71 80.04 -50.31 -4.88
CA VAL A 71 81.32 -50.19 -5.66
C VAL A 71 82.44 -49.51 -4.82
N GLU A 72 82.08 -48.52 -3.99
CA GLU A 72 83.02 -47.88 -3.10
C GLU A 72 83.58 -48.82 -2.02
N ILE A 73 82.73 -49.65 -1.39
CA ILE A 73 83.10 -50.66 -0.42
C ILE A 73 84.05 -51.69 -1.05
N ASP A 74 83.76 -52.19 -2.23
CA ASP A 74 84.58 -53.12 -2.93
C ASP A 74 85.94 -52.54 -3.24
N ALA A 75 85.95 -51.27 -3.68
CA ALA A 75 87.23 -50.53 -3.93
C ALA A 75 88.08 -50.33 -2.65
N ARG A 76 87.45 -50.01 -1.52
CA ARG A 76 88.12 -49.88 -0.20
C ARG A 76 88.64 -51.21 0.31
N ASN A 77 87.96 -52.30 0.14
CA ASN A 77 88.39 -53.64 0.50
C ASN A 77 89.59 -54.05 -0.31
N ARG A 78 89.69 -53.71 -1.63
CA ARG A 78 90.86 -53.93 -2.48
C ARG A 78 92.05 -53.09 -2.05
N ILE A 79 91.87 -51.87 -1.60
CA ILE A 79 92.94 -51.01 -1.01
C ILE A 79 93.49 -51.66 0.25
N ALA A 80 92.64 -52.15 1.14
CA ALA A 80 93.01 -52.80 2.40
C ALA A 80 93.80 -54.13 2.17
N ALA A 81 93.42 -54.85 1.14
CA ALA A 81 94.12 -56.08 0.73
C ALA A 81 95.44 -55.87 -0.07
N GLY A 82 95.87 -54.64 -0.29
CA GLY A 82 97.06 -54.33 -1.02
C GLY A 82 97.00 -54.55 -2.54
N ILE A 83 95.82 -54.82 -3.10
CA ILE A 83 95.59 -55.17 -4.50
C ILE A 83 95.29 -53.87 -5.28
N HIS A 84 96.21 -53.50 -6.19
CA HIS A 84 96.10 -52.31 -7.06
C HIS A 84 95.69 -51.00 -6.36
N PRO A 85 96.35 -50.49 -5.33
CA PRO A 85 95.91 -49.39 -4.51
C PRO A 85 95.68 -48.05 -5.23
N VAL A 86 96.40 -47.79 -6.30
CA VAL A 86 96.23 -46.59 -7.10
C VAL A 86 94.92 -46.62 -7.92
N ALA A 87 94.63 -47.74 -8.56
CA ALA A 87 93.39 -47.93 -9.35
C ALA A 87 92.18 -47.91 -8.44
N ALA A 88 92.21 -48.52 -7.28
CA ALA A 88 91.14 -48.53 -6.31
C ALA A 88 90.83 -47.10 -5.76
N ARG A 89 91.86 -46.26 -5.48
CA ARG A 89 91.64 -44.87 -5.10
C ARG A 89 90.98 -44.04 -6.19
N ALA A 90 91.39 -44.26 -7.44
CA ALA A 90 90.73 -43.58 -8.58
C ALA A 90 89.22 -43.95 -8.71
N ILE A 91 88.82 -45.21 -8.39
CA ILE A 91 87.41 -45.62 -8.36
C ILE A 91 86.66 -44.89 -7.25
N VAL A 92 87.19 -44.76 -6.03
CA VAL A 92 86.59 -44.04 -4.91
C VAL A 92 86.33 -42.59 -5.26
N VAL A 93 87.32 -41.92 -5.88
CA VAL A 93 87.19 -40.51 -6.29
C VAL A 93 86.08 -40.40 -7.36
N LYS A 94 86.08 -41.23 -8.38
CA LYS A 94 85.12 -41.27 -9.46
C LYS A 94 83.69 -41.50 -8.93
N GLN A 95 83.53 -42.41 -8.00
CA GLN A 95 82.24 -42.68 -7.37
C GLN A 95 81.73 -41.50 -6.56
N LYS A 96 82.64 -40.75 -5.90
CA LYS A 96 82.23 -39.55 -5.19
C LYS A 96 81.74 -38.43 -6.14
N GLU A 97 82.46 -38.23 -7.24
CA GLU A 97 82.03 -37.27 -8.29
C GLU A 97 80.71 -37.66 -8.94
N GLU A 98 80.55 -38.95 -9.21
CA GLU A 98 79.31 -39.46 -9.82
C GLU A 98 78.09 -39.31 -8.89
N ARG A 99 78.23 -39.54 -7.60
CA ARG A 99 77.20 -39.22 -6.57
C ARG A 99 76.87 -37.74 -6.50
N GLN A 100 77.91 -36.88 -6.60
CA GLN A 100 77.64 -35.44 -6.59
C GLN A 100 76.86 -35.01 -7.81
N ARG A 101 77.20 -35.49 -8.99
CA ARG A 101 76.43 -35.24 -10.24
C ARG A 101 75.03 -35.72 -10.16
N LEU A 102 74.78 -36.94 -9.64
CA LEU A 102 73.40 -37.50 -9.41
C LEU A 102 72.63 -36.67 -8.44
N HIS A 103 73.24 -36.18 -7.38
CA HIS A 103 72.58 -35.30 -6.42
C HIS A 103 72.12 -33.99 -7.05
N ASP A 104 73.03 -33.32 -7.78
CA ASP A 104 72.75 -32.05 -8.48
C ASP A 104 71.66 -32.22 -9.57
N GLU A 105 71.73 -33.34 -10.32
CA GLU A 105 70.67 -33.67 -11.33
C GLU A 105 69.32 -33.88 -10.73
N ILE A 106 69.23 -34.56 -9.58
CA ILE A 106 67.96 -34.80 -8.88
C ILE A 106 67.41 -33.54 -8.24
N GLU A 107 68.24 -32.72 -7.61
CA GLU A 107 67.80 -31.40 -7.11
C GLU A 107 67.18 -30.55 -8.22
N GLY A 108 67.91 -30.49 -9.41
CA GLY A 108 67.36 -29.80 -10.57
C GLY A 108 65.99 -30.32 -11.02
N LYS A 109 65.87 -31.65 -11.21
CA LYS A 109 64.60 -32.26 -11.63
C LYS A 109 63.49 -32.09 -10.61
N THR A 110 63.80 -32.16 -9.32
CA THR A 110 62.82 -31.95 -8.22
C THR A 110 62.33 -30.51 -8.22
N ARG A 111 63.23 -29.55 -8.38
CA ARG A 111 62.88 -28.12 -8.49
C ARG A 111 61.99 -27.84 -9.71
N ASP A 112 62.33 -28.38 -10.88
CA ASP A 112 61.51 -28.19 -12.09
C ASP A 112 60.10 -28.80 -11.93
N THR A 113 60.02 -29.99 -11.33
CA THR A 113 58.72 -30.64 -11.04
C THR A 113 57.89 -29.80 -10.06
N ALA A 114 58.49 -29.28 -9.00
CA ALA A 114 57.81 -28.42 -8.04
C ALA A 114 57.31 -27.12 -8.69
N LEU A 115 58.10 -26.50 -9.57
CA LEU A 115 57.73 -25.31 -10.31
C LEU A 115 56.55 -25.58 -11.26
N LEU A 116 56.54 -26.71 -11.99
CA LEU A 116 55.47 -27.09 -12.89
C LEU A 116 54.17 -27.36 -12.13
N VAL A 117 54.20 -28.08 -11.00
CA VAL A 117 53.04 -28.36 -10.14
C VAL A 117 52.52 -27.05 -9.54
N GLY A 118 53.40 -26.21 -9.03
CA GLY A 118 53.06 -24.88 -8.50
C GLY A 118 52.35 -23.97 -9.53
N ALA A 119 52.94 -23.88 -10.73
CA ALA A 119 52.33 -23.10 -11.82
C ALA A 119 50.96 -23.63 -12.26
N GLY A 120 50.80 -24.95 -12.32
CA GLY A 120 49.52 -25.60 -12.63
C GLY A 120 48.43 -25.32 -11.58
N LEU A 121 48.83 -25.34 -10.29
CA LEU A 121 47.91 -24.99 -9.18
C LEU A 121 47.47 -23.54 -9.25
N ILE A 122 48.36 -22.63 -9.48
CA ILE A 122 48.07 -21.19 -9.63
C ILE A 122 47.13 -20.97 -10.82
N ALA A 123 47.38 -21.60 -11.96
CA ALA A 123 46.54 -21.49 -13.15
C ALA A 123 45.11 -22.03 -12.89
N ALA A 124 45.00 -23.15 -12.20
CA ALA A 124 43.68 -23.74 -11.84
C ALA A 124 42.90 -22.86 -10.86
N LEU A 125 43.56 -22.32 -9.84
CA LEU A 125 42.93 -21.39 -8.88
C LEU A 125 42.45 -20.08 -9.56
N THR A 126 43.32 -19.55 -10.45
CA THR A 126 42.95 -18.34 -11.20
C THR A 126 41.76 -18.58 -12.13
N GLY A 127 41.74 -19.69 -12.83
CA GLY A 127 40.62 -20.10 -13.69
C GLY A 127 39.33 -20.28 -12.91
N ALA A 128 39.39 -20.93 -11.74
CA ALA A 128 38.23 -21.10 -10.85
C ALA A 128 37.72 -19.74 -10.33
N ALA A 129 38.61 -18.82 -9.94
CA ALA A 129 38.25 -17.48 -9.48
C ALA A 129 37.54 -16.65 -10.59
N LEU A 130 38.04 -16.73 -11.83
CA LEU A 130 37.44 -16.06 -12.98
C LEU A 130 36.05 -16.62 -13.32
N LEU A 131 35.87 -17.92 -13.26
CA LEU A 131 34.58 -18.57 -13.47
C LEU A 131 33.57 -18.16 -12.38
N PHE A 132 34.01 -18.13 -11.12
CA PHE A 132 33.17 -17.75 -9.99
C PHE A 132 32.74 -16.27 -10.05
N THR A 133 33.68 -15.35 -10.35
CA THR A 133 33.35 -13.93 -10.51
C THR A 133 32.40 -13.68 -11.70
N GLY A 134 32.61 -14.39 -12.82
CA GLY A 134 31.72 -14.33 -13.97
C GLY A 134 30.29 -14.79 -13.62
N LEU A 135 30.15 -15.87 -12.85
CA LEU A 135 28.87 -16.37 -12.41
C LEU A 135 28.14 -15.39 -11.48
N ILE A 136 28.85 -14.83 -10.49
CA ILE A 136 28.28 -13.80 -9.60
C ILE A 136 27.80 -12.59 -10.40
N ALA A 137 28.59 -12.11 -11.36
CA ALA A 137 28.24 -10.97 -12.19
C ALA A 137 26.96 -11.20 -13.02
N THR A 138 26.74 -12.43 -13.51
CA THR A 138 25.53 -12.79 -14.29
C THR A 138 24.26 -12.91 -13.43
N MET A 139 24.39 -13.17 -12.14
CA MET A 139 23.24 -13.27 -11.22
C MET A 139 22.92 -11.95 -10.52
N ARG A 140 23.93 -11.14 -10.24
CA ARG A 140 23.77 -9.91 -9.44
C ARG A 140 22.90 -8.86 -10.14
N ARG A 141 23.15 -8.58 -11.42
CA ARG A 141 22.41 -7.57 -12.19
C ARG A 141 20.90 -7.84 -12.25
N PRO A 142 20.42 -9.02 -12.67
CA PRO A 142 18.99 -9.30 -12.69
C PRO A 142 18.32 -9.22 -11.32
N LEU A 143 19.04 -9.58 -10.25
CA LEU A 143 18.51 -9.47 -8.88
C LEU A 143 18.41 -8.00 -8.43
N GLU A 144 19.40 -7.17 -8.75
CA GLU A 144 19.36 -5.74 -8.46
C GLU A 144 18.20 -5.05 -9.20
N GLU A 145 18.00 -5.34 -10.49
CA GLU A 145 16.88 -4.84 -11.29
C GLU A 145 15.52 -5.27 -10.70
N LEU A 146 15.42 -6.49 -10.19
CA LEU A 146 14.21 -7.02 -9.60
C LEU A 146 13.88 -6.37 -8.25
N VAL A 147 14.90 -6.11 -7.42
CA VAL A 147 14.75 -5.37 -6.14
C VAL A 147 14.31 -3.93 -6.41
N GLU A 148 14.92 -3.26 -7.38
CA GLU A 148 14.55 -1.89 -7.77
C GLU A 148 13.11 -1.83 -8.31
N ALA A 149 12.74 -2.72 -9.23
CA ALA A 149 11.39 -2.79 -9.76
C ALA A 149 10.35 -3.13 -8.68
N SER A 150 10.70 -3.99 -7.71
CA SER A 150 9.85 -4.30 -6.56
C SER A 150 9.65 -3.07 -5.66
N GLY A 151 10.70 -2.28 -5.45
CA GLY A 151 10.60 -1.02 -4.72
C GLY A 151 9.71 0.01 -5.42
N ARG A 152 9.82 0.14 -6.74
CA ARG A 152 8.94 1.00 -7.55
C ARG A 152 7.49 0.54 -7.48
N LEU A 153 7.24 -0.76 -7.61
CA LEU A 153 5.90 -1.36 -7.52
C LEU A 153 5.29 -1.11 -6.14
N ALA A 154 6.06 -1.28 -5.07
CA ALA A 154 5.63 -0.98 -3.70
C ALA A 154 5.37 0.52 -3.47
N GLY A 155 6.07 1.40 -4.19
CA GLY A 155 5.84 2.84 -4.22
C GLY A 155 4.64 3.29 -5.06
N GLY A 156 3.89 2.35 -5.68
CA GLY A 156 2.69 2.63 -6.46
C GLY A 156 2.91 2.69 -7.99
N ASP A 157 4.13 2.51 -8.49
CA ASP A 157 4.39 2.41 -9.94
C ASP A 157 3.99 1.03 -10.47
N LEU A 158 2.72 0.89 -10.83
CA LEU A 158 2.15 -0.34 -11.37
C LEU A 158 2.65 -0.70 -12.79
N GLU A 159 3.37 0.20 -13.45
CA GLU A 159 3.99 -0.04 -14.76
C GLU A 159 5.41 -0.62 -14.63
N ALA A 160 5.95 -0.71 -13.41
CA ALA A 160 7.25 -1.29 -13.17
C ALA A 160 7.33 -2.71 -13.73
N ARG A 161 8.32 -2.97 -14.59
CA ARG A 161 8.61 -4.27 -15.19
C ARG A 161 10.10 -4.52 -15.15
N VAL A 162 10.48 -5.80 -15.10
CA VAL A 162 11.87 -6.24 -15.24
C VAL A 162 12.11 -6.87 -16.60
N LYS A 163 13.33 -6.72 -17.12
CA LYS A 163 13.73 -7.41 -18.35
C LYS A 163 13.88 -8.90 -18.07
N VAL A 164 13.14 -9.72 -18.81
CA VAL A 164 13.29 -11.17 -18.73
C VAL A 164 14.54 -11.56 -19.49
N GLY A 165 15.58 -11.98 -18.75
CA GLY A 165 16.86 -12.35 -19.33
C GLY A 165 17.79 -12.99 -18.31
N GLY A 166 18.94 -13.51 -18.79
CA GLY A 166 19.93 -14.17 -17.93
C GLY A 166 19.75 -15.69 -17.87
N LEU A 167 20.09 -16.27 -16.72
CA LEU A 167 19.94 -17.71 -16.46
C LEU A 167 18.45 -18.07 -16.34
N SER A 168 18.08 -19.31 -16.67
CA SER A 168 16.69 -19.77 -16.67
C SER A 168 15.92 -19.48 -15.37
N GLU A 169 16.63 -19.51 -14.23
CA GLU A 169 16.05 -19.26 -12.91
C GLU A 169 15.74 -17.78 -12.67
N THR A 170 16.64 -16.89 -13.10
CA THR A 170 16.42 -15.44 -13.00
C THR A 170 15.38 -14.97 -14.01
N ALA A 171 15.34 -15.58 -15.20
CA ALA A 171 14.31 -15.31 -16.21
C ALA A 171 12.92 -15.71 -15.71
N ALA A 172 12.76 -16.92 -15.13
CA ALA A 172 11.49 -17.37 -14.54
C ALA A 172 11.02 -16.46 -13.40
N LEU A 173 11.94 -15.94 -12.58
CA LEU A 173 11.62 -14.99 -11.51
C LEU A 173 11.15 -13.63 -12.07
N GLY A 174 11.80 -13.16 -13.15
CA GLY A 174 11.39 -11.94 -13.86
C GLY A 174 10.02 -12.08 -14.51
N GLU A 175 9.71 -13.23 -15.12
CA GLU A 175 8.38 -13.52 -15.68
C GLU A 175 7.31 -13.51 -14.58
N ALA A 176 7.54 -14.22 -13.47
CA ALA A 176 6.61 -14.26 -12.34
C ALA A 176 6.37 -12.87 -11.73
N PHE A 177 7.42 -12.03 -11.62
CA PHE A 177 7.28 -10.65 -11.18
C PHE A 177 6.42 -9.84 -12.15
N ASN A 178 6.68 -9.92 -13.46
CA ASN A 178 5.92 -9.18 -14.47
C ASN A 178 4.45 -9.62 -14.53
N GLU A 179 4.17 -10.91 -14.33
CA GLU A 179 2.80 -11.44 -14.24
C GLU A 179 2.07 -10.88 -13.01
N MET A 180 2.74 -10.88 -11.85
CA MET A 180 2.19 -10.30 -10.62
C MET A 180 1.93 -8.79 -10.77
N ALA A 181 2.88 -8.02 -11.33
CA ALA A 181 2.72 -6.60 -11.57
C ALA A 181 1.58 -6.31 -12.57
N GLY A 182 1.42 -7.13 -13.60
CA GLY A 182 0.31 -7.05 -14.55
C GLY A 182 -1.04 -7.32 -13.89
N GLU A 183 -1.13 -8.32 -13.02
CA GLU A 183 -2.36 -8.61 -12.27
C GLU A 183 -2.74 -7.49 -11.29
N LEU A 184 -1.75 -6.90 -10.61
CA LEU A 184 -1.99 -5.74 -9.73
C LEU A 184 -2.48 -4.53 -10.53
N GLN A 185 -1.87 -4.24 -11.67
CA GLN A 185 -2.28 -3.16 -12.56
C GLN A 185 -3.71 -3.36 -13.07
N ARG A 186 -4.07 -4.58 -13.48
CA ARG A 186 -5.42 -4.93 -13.93
C ARG A 186 -6.45 -4.72 -12.81
N ARG A 187 -6.16 -5.20 -11.60
CA ARG A 187 -7.06 -5.03 -10.44
C ARG A 187 -7.23 -3.57 -10.04
N ALA A 188 -6.16 -2.79 -10.09
CA ALA A 188 -6.25 -1.34 -9.85
C ALA A 188 -7.16 -0.66 -10.88
N GLY A 189 -6.97 -0.96 -12.17
CA GLY A 189 -7.82 -0.43 -13.24
C GLY A 189 -9.28 -0.85 -13.13
N GLU A 190 -9.58 -2.12 -12.77
CA GLU A 190 -10.95 -2.58 -12.54
C GLU A 190 -11.60 -1.85 -11.35
N ARG A 191 -10.84 -1.62 -10.28
CA ARG A 191 -11.32 -0.86 -9.12
C ARG A 191 -11.65 0.57 -9.50
N ASP A 192 -10.78 1.26 -10.23
CA ASP A 192 -11.00 2.63 -10.68
C ASP A 192 -12.23 2.74 -11.60
N GLN A 193 -12.41 1.76 -12.49
CA GLN A 193 -13.60 1.68 -13.35
C GLN A 193 -14.88 1.50 -12.54
N LEU A 194 -14.87 0.61 -11.55
CA LEU A 194 -16.02 0.37 -10.68
C LEU A 194 -16.36 1.62 -9.83
N GLU A 195 -15.36 2.33 -9.32
CA GLU A 195 -15.56 3.60 -8.61
C GLU A 195 -16.16 4.66 -9.55
N THR A 196 -15.65 4.78 -10.76
CA THR A 196 -16.19 5.72 -11.75
C THR A 196 -17.63 5.38 -12.14
N MET A 197 -17.95 4.12 -12.40
CA MET A 197 -19.31 3.67 -12.73
C MET A 197 -20.27 3.89 -11.57
N LYS A 198 -19.85 3.64 -10.33
CA LYS A 198 -20.64 3.91 -9.13
C LYS A 198 -21.02 5.39 -9.02
N ASP A 199 -20.04 6.28 -9.23
CA ASP A 199 -20.23 7.73 -9.16
C ASP A 199 -21.17 8.23 -10.25
N GLU A 200 -20.98 7.78 -11.49
CA GLU A 200 -21.84 8.12 -12.63
C GLU A 200 -23.26 7.61 -12.43
N PHE A 201 -23.43 6.38 -11.92
CA PHE A 201 -24.74 5.81 -11.59
C PHE A 201 -25.47 6.65 -10.54
N VAL A 202 -24.79 7.02 -9.43
CA VAL A 202 -25.40 7.83 -8.36
C VAL A 202 -25.81 9.21 -8.90
N LEU A 203 -24.94 9.84 -9.70
CA LEU A 203 -25.24 11.15 -10.29
C LEU A 203 -26.45 11.08 -11.23
N THR A 204 -26.44 10.14 -12.17
CA THR A 204 -27.51 9.97 -13.16
C THR A 204 -28.84 9.59 -12.50
N ALA A 205 -28.82 8.57 -11.62
CA ALA A 205 -30.01 8.15 -10.89
C ALA A 205 -30.64 9.30 -10.10
N SER A 206 -29.82 10.17 -9.53
CA SER A 206 -30.29 11.32 -8.76
C SER A 206 -30.93 12.39 -9.63
N HIS A 207 -30.38 12.65 -10.80
CA HIS A 207 -31.02 13.56 -11.77
C HIS A 207 -32.35 13.01 -12.26
N GLU A 208 -32.39 11.72 -12.58
CA GLU A 208 -33.61 11.04 -13.07
C GLU A 208 -34.71 10.94 -12.00
N LEU A 209 -34.33 10.84 -10.71
CA LEU A 209 -35.28 10.84 -9.59
C LEU A 209 -35.72 12.25 -9.20
N ARG A 210 -34.85 13.26 -9.31
CA ARG A 210 -35.19 14.64 -8.94
C ARG A 210 -36.29 15.22 -9.82
N SER A 211 -36.28 14.97 -11.13
CA SER A 211 -37.23 15.50 -12.10
C SER A 211 -38.70 15.11 -11.77
N PRO A 212 -39.02 13.81 -11.62
CA PRO A 212 -40.40 13.43 -11.26
C PRO A 212 -40.82 13.91 -9.86
N LEU A 213 -39.89 13.90 -8.87
CA LEU A 213 -40.20 14.41 -7.54
C LEU A 213 -40.51 15.91 -7.56
N THR A 214 -39.74 16.71 -8.31
CA THR A 214 -40.04 18.14 -8.49
C THR A 214 -41.39 18.36 -9.15
N SER A 215 -41.78 17.52 -10.11
CA SER A 215 -43.11 17.59 -10.74
C SER A 215 -44.21 17.25 -9.74
N VAL A 216 -44.06 16.20 -8.95
CA VAL A 216 -45.02 15.82 -7.89
C VAL A 216 -45.18 16.95 -6.86
N GLN A 217 -44.03 17.52 -6.43
CA GLN A 217 -44.05 18.65 -5.50
C GLN A 217 -44.76 19.86 -6.10
N GLY A 218 -44.46 20.24 -7.35
CA GLY A 218 -45.11 21.37 -8.00
C GLY A 218 -46.60 21.21 -8.15
N PHE A 219 -47.10 20.03 -8.53
CA PHE A 219 -48.55 19.78 -8.59
C PHE A 219 -49.21 19.77 -7.22
N ALA A 220 -48.54 19.23 -6.20
CA ALA A 220 -49.09 19.28 -4.82
C ALA A 220 -49.13 20.73 -4.30
N GLU A 221 -48.10 21.55 -4.58
CA GLU A 221 -48.10 22.97 -4.23
C GLU A 221 -49.20 23.75 -4.96
N LEU A 222 -49.41 23.48 -6.26
CA LEU A 222 -50.53 24.08 -6.99
C LEU A 222 -51.90 23.73 -6.40
N LEU A 223 -52.10 22.47 -5.98
CA LEU A 223 -53.36 22.06 -5.29
C LEU A 223 -53.51 22.80 -3.96
N MET A 224 -52.41 23.01 -3.21
CA MET A 224 -52.46 23.73 -1.95
C MET A 224 -52.76 25.23 -2.12
N LEU A 225 -52.37 25.85 -3.26
CA LEU A 225 -52.77 27.22 -3.58
C LEU A 225 -54.30 27.38 -3.74
N GLU A 226 -54.98 26.29 -4.14
CA GLU A 226 -56.42 26.21 -4.26
C GLU A 226 -57.10 25.49 -3.07
N ARG A 227 -56.50 25.54 -1.87
CA ARG A 227 -56.93 24.85 -0.67
C ARG A 227 -58.43 25.06 -0.39
N GLU A 228 -59.00 26.26 -0.65
CA GLU A 228 -60.40 26.58 -0.47
C GLU A 228 -61.35 25.71 -1.31
N LYS A 229 -60.87 25.11 -2.40
CA LYS A 229 -61.63 24.20 -3.26
C LYS A 229 -61.52 22.72 -2.83
N LEU A 230 -60.63 22.42 -1.89
CA LEU A 230 -60.40 21.07 -1.38
C LEU A 230 -61.24 20.82 -0.12
N SER A 231 -61.74 19.60 0.03
CA SER A 231 -62.24 19.18 1.35
C SER A 231 -61.05 19.03 2.32
N ASP A 232 -61.32 19.11 3.64
CA ASP A 232 -60.28 18.99 4.66
C ASP A 232 -59.45 17.71 4.50
N LYS A 233 -60.10 16.59 4.22
CA LYS A 233 -59.44 15.30 3.97
C LYS A 233 -58.54 15.32 2.73
N GLN A 234 -58.95 16.02 1.67
CA GLN A 234 -58.11 16.17 0.46
C GLN A 234 -56.93 17.07 0.72
N ALA A 235 -57.13 18.19 1.44
CA ALA A 235 -56.05 19.08 1.81
C ALA A 235 -55.01 18.36 2.71
N GLU A 236 -55.42 17.63 3.73
CA GLU A 236 -54.57 16.81 4.56
C GLU A 236 -53.76 15.78 3.73
N THR A 237 -54.43 15.11 2.77
CA THR A 237 -53.76 14.16 1.86
C THR A 237 -52.70 14.83 1.01
N VAL A 238 -52.96 16.03 0.46
CA VAL A 238 -52.00 16.78 -0.34
C VAL A 238 -50.83 17.27 0.53
N GLU A 239 -51.08 17.70 1.76
CA GLU A 239 -50.03 18.07 2.71
C GLU A 239 -49.08 16.87 2.98
N VAL A 240 -49.63 15.69 3.23
CA VAL A 240 -48.82 14.46 3.41
C VAL A 240 -48.01 14.12 2.16
N ILE A 241 -48.54 14.28 0.95
CA ILE A 241 -47.80 14.08 -0.31
C ILE A 241 -46.68 15.08 -0.42
N LEU A 242 -46.92 16.34 -0.11
CA LEU A 242 -45.96 17.43 -0.19
C LEU A 242 -44.79 17.18 0.78
N ASP A 243 -45.10 16.84 2.01
CA ASP A 243 -44.08 16.57 3.04
C ASP A 243 -43.21 15.37 2.71
N ASN A 244 -43.83 14.26 2.25
CA ASN A 244 -43.07 13.09 1.80
C ASN A 244 -42.20 13.39 0.57
N THR A 245 -42.69 14.18 -0.36
CA THR A 245 -41.93 14.55 -1.56
C THR A 245 -40.74 15.44 -1.19
N ARG A 246 -40.93 16.43 -0.33
CA ARG A 246 -39.84 17.27 0.22
C ARG A 246 -38.80 16.45 0.98
N HIS A 247 -39.26 15.45 1.74
CA HIS A 247 -38.38 14.54 2.44
C HIS A 247 -37.54 13.70 1.47
N LEU A 248 -38.14 13.14 0.41
CA LEU A 248 -37.41 12.37 -0.62
C LEU A 248 -36.39 13.22 -1.37
N VAL A 249 -36.72 14.49 -1.70
CA VAL A 249 -35.79 15.41 -2.34
C VAL A 249 -34.59 15.70 -1.44
N ARG A 250 -34.77 15.89 -0.14
CA ARG A 250 -33.71 16.04 0.85
C ARG A 250 -32.82 14.78 0.89
N LEU A 251 -33.41 13.60 1.03
CA LEU A 251 -32.70 12.31 1.01
C LEU A 251 -31.80 12.15 -0.20
N LEU A 252 -32.36 12.49 -1.37
CA LEU A 252 -31.63 12.38 -2.63
C LEU A 252 -30.44 13.32 -2.70
N ASN A 253 -30.61 14.57 -2.25
CA ASN A 253 -29.52 15.55 -2.20
C ASN A 253 -28.44 15.13 -1.18
N ASP A 254 -28.84 14.61 -0.02
CA ASP A 254 -27.93 14.09 1.00
C ASP A 254 -27.09 12.92 0.48
N LEU A 255 -27.72 11.98 -0.24
CA LEU A 255 -27.03 10.85 -0.86
C LEU A 255 -26.02 11.32 -1.93
N LEU A 256 -26.38 12.34 -2.72
CA LEU A 256 -25.49 12.95 -3.71
C LEU A 256 -24.27 13.64 -3.07
N ASP A 257 -24.55 14.46 -2.04
CA ASP A 257 -23.48 15.18 -1.35
C ASP A 257 -22.53 14.19 -0.67
N LEU A 258 -23.04 13.08 -0.12
CA LEU A 258 -22.24 12.00 0.44
C LEU A 258 -21.39 11.31 -0.64
N ALA A 259 -21.98 10.92 -1.77
CA ALA A 259 -21.25 10.27 -2.85
C ALA A 259 -20.13 11.16 -3.43
N ARG A 260 -20.41 12.48 -3.55
CA ARG A 260 -19.39 13.47 -3.97
C ARG A 260 -18.28 13.67 -2.94
N SER A 261 -18.64 13.61 -1.64
CA SER A 261 -17.67 13.70 -0.55
C SER A 261 -16.72 12.51 -0.56
N ASP A 262 -17.26 11.29 -0.74
CA ASP A 262 -16.47 10.05 -0.80
C ASP A 262 -15.49 10.02 -1.98
N ALA A 263 -15.92 10.58 -3.11
CA ALA A 263 -15.09 10.70 -4.30
C ALA A 263 -14.07 11.86 -4.23
N GLY A 264 -14.03 12.62 -3.12
CA GLY A 264 -13.21 13.84 -3.03
C GLY A 264 -13.62 14.94 -4.02
N ARG A 265 -14.83 14.85 -4.58
CA ARG A 265 -15.34 15.75 -5.63
C ARG A 265 -16.32 16.80 -5.11
N LEU A 266 -16.57 16.81 -3.79
CA LEU A 266 -17.39 17.84 -3.17
C LEU A 266 -16.62 19.16 -3.22
N THR A 267 -17.07 20.06 -4.07
CA THR A 267 -16.45 21.39 -4.24
C THR A 267 -17.25 22.46 -3.53
N ILE A 268 -16.56 23.42 -2.94
CA ILE A 268 -17.10 24.60 -2.29
C ILE A 268 -16.66 25.85 -3.06
N LYS A 269 -17.43 26.92 -2.96
CA LYS A 269 -17.11 28.26 -3.53
C LYS A 269 -16.98 29.27 -2.39
N PRO A 270 -15.83 29.28 -1.70
CA PRO A 270 -15.64 30.18 -0.56
C PRO A 270 -15.67 31.64 -1.01
N ALA A 271 -16.40 32.45 -0.26
CA ALA A 271 -16.44 33.89 -0.39
C ALA A 271 -16.42 34.54 1.01
N SER A 272 -15.92 35.76 1.12
CA SER A 272 -16.02 36.52 2.36
C SER A 272 -17.49 36.73 2.70
N THR A 273 -17.89 36.21 3.89
CA THR A 273 -19.28 36.12 4.28
C THR A 273 -19.48 36.67 5.71
N GLU A 274 -20.44 37.57 5.87
CA GLU A 274 -20.87 38.05 7.16
C GLU A 274 -21.72 36.97 7.86
N VAL A 275 -21.37 36.65 9.10
CA VAL A 275 -22.01 35.58 9.88
C VAL A 275 -23.44 35.93 10.31
N GLY A 276 -23.70 37.20 10.65
CA GLY A 276 -25.03 37.67 11.08
C GLY A 276 -26.15 37.34 10.07
N PRO A 277 -26.07 37.85 8.85
CA PRO A 277 -27.07 37.55 7.81
C PRO A 277 -27.21 36.07 7.48
N LEU A 278 -26.11 35.28 7.63
CA LEU A 278 -26.14 33.82 7.40
C LEU A 278 -27.00 33.11 8.47
N VAL A 279 -26.82 33.47 9.74
CA VAL A 279 -27.63 32.93 10.87
C VAL A 279 -29.10 33.36 10.74
N GLU A 280 -29.35 34.63 10.41
CA GLU A 280 -30.71 35.17 10.23
C GLU A 280 -31.47 34.45 9.13
N ASP A 281 -30.82 34.10 7.99
CA ASP A 281 -31.41 33.35 6.90
C ASP A 281 -31.80 31.91 7.32
N ALA A 282 -30.92 31.24 8.09
CA ALA A 282 -31.19 29.91 8.61
C ALA A 282 -32.36 29.90 9.61
N VAL A 283 -32.38 30.85 10.55
CA VAL A 283 -33.45 31.02 11.53
C VAL A 283 -34.79 31.32 10.84
N ARG A 284 -34.80 32.23 9.83
CA ARG A 284 -35.99 32.56 9.04
C ARG A 284 -36.59 31.34 8.36
N THR A 285 -35.75 30.46 7.83
CA THR A 285 -36.17 29.23 7.17
C THR A 285 -36.93 28.29 8.13
N MET A 286 -36.53 28.26 9.41
CA MET A 286 -37.09 27.35 10.41
C MET A 286 -38.28 27.92 11.20
N ARG A 287 -38.50 29.24 11.19
CA ARG A 287 -39.47 29.93 12.04
C ARG A 287 -40.89 29.35 11.90
N GLY A 288 -41.38 29.14 10.70
CA GLY A 288 -42.72 28.60 10.49
C GLY A 288 -42.91 27.19 11.03
N GLN A 289 -41.88 26.35 11.00
CA GLN A 289 -41.94 24.98 11.51
C GLN A 289 -41.88 24.96 13.04
N THR A 290 -41.06 25.79 13.67
CA THR A 290 -40.96 25.88 15.14
C THR A 290 -42.23 26.47 15.74
N GLU A 291 -42.83 27.50 15.12
CA GLU A 291 -44.13 28.09 15.55
C GLU A 291 -45.27 27.06 15.49
N GLY A 292 -45.29 26.17 14.50
CA GLY A 292 -46.28 25.10 14.39
C GLY A 292 -46.24 24.05 15.50
N ARG A 293 -45.15 24.00 16.30
CA ARG A 293 -44.96 23.13 17.48
C ARG A 293 -44.86 23.90 18.80
N ASP A 294 -45.26 25.17 18.84
CA ASP A 294 -45.10 26.08 19.99
C ASP A 294 -43.65 26.15 20.51
N GLN A 295 -42.64 25.84 19.72
CA GLN A 295 -41.24 25.93 20.10
C GLN A 295 -40.73 27.36 19.97
N SER A 296 -39.95 27.80 20.94
CA SER A 296 -39.29 29.12 20.86
C SER A 296 -37.96 29.02 20.10
N LEU A 297 -37.77 29.84 19.08
CA LEU A 297 -36.52 29.94 18.33
C LEU A 297 -35.87 31.32 18.53
N ALA A 298 -34.78 31.35 19.29
CA ALA A 298 -34.04 32.56 19.61
C ALA A 298 -32.68 32.57 18.86
N GLN A 299 -32.19 33.77 18.58
CA GLN A 299 -30.84 33.96 18.06
C GLN A 299 -30.08 35.00 18.89
N ARG A 300 -28.78 34.78 19.13
CA ARG A 300 -27.88 35.72 19.79
C ARG A 300 -26.58 35.81 19.00
N ILE A 301 -26.36 36.95 18.38
CA ILE A 301 -25.21 37.20 17.52
C ILE A 301 -24.37 38.29 18.20
N GLU A 302 -23.10 37.98 18.50
CA GLU A 302 -22.16 38.93 19.04
C GLU A 302 -21.89 40.04 17.99
N PRO A 303 -21.92 41.34 18.40
CA PRO A 303 -21.64 42.41 17.46
C PRO A 303 -20.16 42.44 17.06
N GLY A 304 -19.89 42.80 15.81
CA GLY A 304 -18.52 42.96 15.33
C GLY A 304 -17.76 41.64 15.09
N LEU A 305 -18.47 40.59 14.78
CA LEU A 305 -17.85 39.31 14.34
C LEU A 305 -17.02 39.53 13.07
N PRO A 306 -15.87 38.83 12.94
CA PRO A 306 -15.11 38.86 11.70
C PRO A 306 -15.89 38.10 10.60
N GLU A 307 -15.64 38.51 9.34
CA GLU A 307 -16.09 37.73 8.20
C GLU A 307 -15.36 36.41 8.13
N VAL A 308 -16.04 35.39 7.61
CA VAL A 308 -15.51 34.04 7.39
C VAL A 308 -15.42 33.73 5.89
N SER A 309 -14.38 33.01 5.48
CA SER A 309 -14.22 32.58 4.09
C SER A 309 -14.95 31.27 3.84
N VAL A 310 -16.22 31.34 3.44
CA VAL A 310 -17.08 30.14 3.32
C VAL A 310 -17.99 30.21 2.09
N ASP A 311 -18.43 29.04 1.64
CA ASP A 311 -19.56 28.90 0.74
C ASP A 311 -20.85 29.09 1.55
N ARG A 312 -21.50 30.25 1.37
CA ARG A 312 -22.67 30.69 2.13
C ARG A 312 -23.80 29.66 2.11
N ASP A 313 -24.08 29.09 0.94
CA ASP A 313 -25.19 28.14 0.78
C ASP A 313 -24.90 26.84 1.51
N ARG A 314 -23.65 26.39 1.49
CA ARG A 314 -23.24 25.17 2.18
C ARG A 314 -23.25 25.31 3.70
N ILE A 315 -22.76 26.43 4.23
CA ILE A 315 -22.84 26.68 5.69
C ILE A 315 -24.28 26.95 6.14
N ARG A 316 -25.11 27.60 5.32
CA ARG A 316 -26.55 27.69 5.58
C ARG A 316 -27.20 26.30 5.63
N GLN A 317 -26.83 25.38 4.72
CA GLN A 317 -27.26 23.97 4.74
C GLN A 317 -26.89 23.30 6.08
N VAL A 318 -25.67 23.49 6.57
CA VAL A 318 -25.24 22.99 7.89
C VAL A 318 -26.13 23.52 9.00
N LEU A 319 -26.32 24.85 9.07
CA LEU A 319 -27.15 25.47 10.12
C LEU A 319 -28.60 24.98 10.07
N VAL A 320 -29.21 24.91 8.88
CA VAL A 320 -30.57 24.42 8.71
C VAL A 320 -30.69 22.95 9.14
N ASN A 321 -29.70 22.12 8.83
CA ASN A 321 -29.67 20.73 9.28
C ASN A 321 -29.61 20.62 10.82
N LEU A 322 -28.73 21.40 11.48
CA LEU A 322 -28.64 21.42 12.95
C LEU A 322 -29.93 21.92 13.59
N LEU A 323 -30.56 22.96 13.01
CA LEU A 323 -31.82 23.50 13.47
C LEU A 323 -32.99 22.51 13.26
N THR A 324 -33.01 21.79 12.14
CA THR A 324 -33.99 20.74 11.88
C THR A 324 -33.86 19.63 12.90
N ASN A 325 -32.67 19.20 13.24
CA ASN A 325 -32.43 18.22 14.29
C ASN A 325 -32.97 18.72 15.63
N ALA A 326 -32.59 19.98 16.02
CA ALA A 326 -33.08 20.58 17.25
C ALA A 326 -34.64 20.61 17.31
N HIS A 327 -35.29 21.00 16.20
CA HIS A 327 -36.74 21.01 16.07
C HIS A 327 -37.38 19.61 16.18
N GLU A 328 -36.82 18.64 15.44
CA GLU A 328 -37.42 17.30 15.37
C GLU A 328 -37.26 16.52 16.67
N TYR A 329 -36.14 16.66 17.37
CA TYR A 329 -35.86 15.92 18.61
C TYR A 329 -36.36 16.64 19.87
N SER A 330 -36.65 17.91 19.81
CA SER A 330 -37.20 18.64 20.96
C SER A 330 -38.72 18.50 21.08
N PRO A 331 -39.28 18.41 22.29
CA PRO A 331 -40.71 18.38 22.50
C PRO A 331 -41.40 19.71 22.08
N ALA A 332 -42.71 19.71 21.99
CA ALA A 332 -43.52 20.91 21.86
C ALA A 332 -43.25 21.85 23.04
N GLY A 333 -43.16 23.16 22.80
CA GLY A 333 -42.87 24.18 23.81
C GLY A 333 -41.40 24.30 24.21
N ALA A 334 -40.48 23.50 23.64
CA ALA A 334 -39.05 23.59 23.93
C ALA A 334 -38.40 24.87 23.38
N SER A 335 -37.26 25.22 23.94
CA SER A 335 -36.45 26.36 23.48
C SER A 335 -35.28 25.86 22.58
N ILE A 336 -35.12 26.52 21.45
CA ILE A 336 -33.99 26.35 20.54
C ILE A 336 -33.25 27.69 20.42
N GLU A 337 -31.96 27.70 20.64
CA GLU A 337 -31.13 28.93 20.58
C GLU A 337 -29.98 28.74 19.59
N VAL A 338 -29.81 29.72 18.71
CA VAL A 338 -28.62 29.83 17.83
C VAL A 338 -27.74 30.93 18.34
N THR A 339 -26.48 30.64 18.57
CA THR A 339 -25.51 31.66 18.98
C THR A 339 -24.38 31.76 17.95
N ALA A 340 -23.86 32.98 17.78
CA ALA A 340 -22.66 33.25 17.01
C ALA A 340 -21.74 34.13 17.82
N ALA A 341 -20.53 33.66 18.10
CA ALA A 341 -19.56 34.37 18.91
C ALA A 341 -18.15 34.26 18.35
N ARG A 342 -17.28 35.21 18.69
CA ARG A 342 -15.85 35.12 18.34
C ARG A 342 -15.19 34.02 19.19
N ASN A 343 -14.46 33.11 18.53
CA ASN A 343 -13.68 32.08 19.20
C ASN A 343 -12.27 32.02 18.60
N GLY A 344 -11.28 32.63 19.29
CA GLY A 344 -9.90 32.70 18.83
C GLY A 344 -9.76 33.42 17.47
N ALA A 345 -9.17 32.76 16.49
CA ALA A 345 -8.96 33.27 15.13
C ALA A 345 -10.16 33.05 14.19
N GLY A 346 -11.33 32.70 14.72
CA GLY A 346 -12.52 32.39 13.94
C GLY A 346 -13.81 32.77 14.64
N VAL A 347 -14.90 32.19 14.13
CA VAL A 347 -16.25 32.34 14.67
C VAL A 347 -16.80 30.95 15.04
N GLU A 348 -17.39 30.85 16.21
CA GLU A 348 -18.16 29.69 16.65
C GLU A 348 -19.65 29.95 16.46
N LEU A 349 -20.31 29.04 15.77
CA LEU A 349 -21.77 28.96 15.68
C LEU A 349 -22.22 27.80 16.55
N ALA A 350 -23.19 27.99 17.41
CA ALA A 350 -23.75 26.92 18.22
C ALA A 350 -25.29 26.89 18.11
N VAL A 351 -25.82 25.69 17.98
CA VAL A 351 -27.25 25.40 18.04
C VAL A 351 -27.51 24.58 19.29
N ARG A 352 -28.28 25.14 20.22
CA ARG A 352 -28.68 24.50 21.48
C ARG A 352 -30.15 24.18 21.45
N ASP A 353 -30.51 23.02 21.95
CA ASP A 353 -31.88 22.55 22.14
C ASP A 353 -32.14 22.07 23.58
N ASP A 354 -33.39 22.12 24.02
CA ASP A 354 -33.85 21.55 25.29
C ASP A 354 -34.51 20.17 25.05
N GLY A 355 -33.99 19.38 24.13
CA GLY A 355 -34.44 18.04 23.80
C GLY A 355 -34.10 16.99 24.87
N PRO A 356 -34.33 15.70 24.57
CA PRO A 356 -34.03 14.61 25.50
C PRO A 356 -32.52 14.38 25.75
N GLY A 357 -31.67 15.01 24.97
CA GLY A 357 -30.21 14.77 25.03
C GLY A 357 -29.84 13.36 24.55
N MET A 358 -28.53 13.06 24.62
CA MET A 358 -27.95 11.80 24.15
C MET A 358 -27.01 11.21 25.20
N PRO A 359 -26.95 9.89 25.35
CA PRO A 359 -25.95 9.21 26.16
C PRO A 359 -24.56 9.31 25.50
N ALA A 360 -23.50 9.18 26.30
CA ALA A 360 -22.12 9.40 25.87
C ALA A 360 -21.67 8.45 24.74
N ASP A 361 -22.11 7.22 24.76
CA ASP A 361 -21.79 6.21 23.74
C ASP A 361 -22.40 6.56 22.36
N GLN A 362 -23.57 7.20 22.32
CA GLN A 362 -24.15 7.70 21.08
C GLN A 362 -23.45 8.97 20.59
N LEU A 363 -23.01 9.83 21.51
CA LEU A 363 -22.34 11.09 21.18
C LEU A 363 -21.05 10.89 20.38
N GLU A 364 -20.31 9.80 20.62
CA GLU A 364 -19.09 9.45 19.88
C GLU A 364 -19.38 9.17 18.40
N HIS A 365 -20.57 8.66 18.07
CA HIS A 365 -20.93 8.15 16.75
C HIS A 365 -21.97 8.99 16.00
N ILE A 366 -22.45 10.12 16.55
CA ILE A 366 -23.53 10.89 15.93
C ILE A 366 -23.17 11.50 14.56
N PHE A 367 -21.89 11.69 14.29
CA PHE A 367 -21.39 12.14 12.99
C PHE A 367 -21.07 11.00 12.04
N ASP A 368 -21.23 9.74 12.47
CA ASP A 368 -21.05 8.58 11.60
C ASP A 368 -22.26 8.42 10.69
N ARG A 369 -22.05 7.84 9.51
CA ARG A 369 -23.08 7.67 8.49
C ARG A 369 -24.16 6.69 8.95
N PHE A 370 -25.40 7.00 8.63
CA PHE A 370 -26.57 6.16 8.96
C PHE A 370 -26.79 5.95 10.47
N THR A 371 -26.13 6.74 11.32
CA THR A 371 -26.32 6.68 12.77
C THR A 371 -27.64 7.35 13.12
N ARG A 372 -28.48 6.62 13.87
CA ARG A 372 -29.73 7.11 14.44
C ARG A 372 -29.68 6.94 15.95
N GLY A 373 -30.19 7.90 16.68
CA GLY A 373 -30.34 7.74 18.13
C GLY A 373 -31.43 6.69 18.44
N ASP A 374 -31.06 5.69 19.23
CA ASP A 374 -31.96 4.63 19.72
C ASP A 374 -32.91 5.13 20.84
N ALA A 375 -33.32 6.36 20.82
CA ALA A 375 -34.31 6.83 21.77
C ALA A 375 -35.66 6.21 21.40
N GLY A 376 -36.07 5.17 22.13
CA GLY A 376 -37.34 4.46 22.00
C GLY A 376 -38.64 5.32 22.18
N LEU A 377 -38.49 6.63 22.12
CA LEU A 377 -39.56 7.65 22.22
C LEU A 377 -39.90 8.30 20.87
N THR A 378 -39.17 7.99 19.78
CA THR A 378 -39.34 8.69 18.51
C THR A 378 -39.48 7.74 17.31
N GLN A 379 -40.42 6.78 17.38
CA GLN A 379 -40.79 5.94 16.20
C GLN A 379 -41.34 6.76 15.02
N HIS A 380 -41.46 8.08 15.10
CA HIS A 380 -42.00 8.97 14.07
C HIS A 380 -41.04 10.01 13.54
N VAL A 381 -39.78 10.07 14.04
CA VAL A 381 -38.80 11.04 13.55
C VAL A 381 -38.01 10.42 12.40
N GLY A 382 -38.37 10.76 11.18
CA GLY A 382 -37.82 10.22 9.94
C GLY A 382 -36.51 10.88 9.51
N GLY A 383 -35.45 10.73 10.26
CA GLY A 383 -34.12 11.20 9.85
C GLY A 383 -33.35 10.18 9.00
N THR A 384 -32.51 10.64 8.03
CA THR A 384 -31.70 9.80 7.15
C THR A 384 -30.46 9.22 7.84
N GLY A 385 -30.04 9.84 8.95
CA GLY A 385 -28.74 9.58 9.57
C GLY A 385 -27.56 10.07 8.73
N LEU A 386 -27.79 10.88 7.69
CA LEU A 386 -26.76 11.41 6.80
C LEU A 386 -26.46 12.90 7.09
N GLY A 387 -27.43 13.64 7.60
CA GLY A 387 -27.32 15.09 7.74
C GLY A 387 -26.10 15.54 8.56
N LEU A 388 -25.83 14.93 9.73
CA LEU A 388 -24.70 15.27 10.56
C LEU A 388 -23.35 14.89 9.92
N ALA A 389 -23.29 13.74 9.24
CA ALA A 389 -22.09 13.31 8.50
C ALA A 389 -21.75 14.28 7.36
N ILE A 390 -22.77 14.74 6.62
CA ILE A 390 -22.62 15.75 5.56
C ILE A 390 -22.21 17.09 6.17
N SER A 391 -22.84 17.51 7.28
CA SER A 391 -22.47 18.75 7.98
C SER A 391 -21.00 18.74 8.39
N ARG A 392 -20.49 17.62 8.90
CA ARG A 392 -19.07 17.45 9.24
C ARG A 392 -18.19 17.59 8.00
N SER A 393 -18.49 16.88 6.92
CA SER A 393 -17.72 16.98 5.67
C SER A 393 -17.70 18.40 5.11
N LEU A 394 -18.84 19.10 5.13
CA LEU A 394 -18.92 20.50 4.67
C LEU A 394 -18.08 21.43 5.53
N VAL A 395 -18.18 21.33 6.85
CA VAL A 395 -17.39 22.17 7.78
C VAL A 395 -15.90 21.91 7.64
N GLU A 396 -15.48 20.66 7.53
CA GLU A 396 -14.07 20.25 7.32
C GLU A 396 -13.52 20.80 5.99
N LEU A 397 -14.30 20.80 4.91
CA LEU A 397 -13.93 21.40 3.63
C LEU A 397 -13.68 22.91 3.73
N HIS A 398 -14.33 23.60 4.67
CA HIS A 398 -14.10 25.01 4.95
C HIS A 398 -12.96 25.24 5.95
N GLY A 399 -12.19 24.21 6.33
CA GLY A 399 -11.12 24.30 7.32
C GLY A 399 -11.63 24.50 8.74
N GLY A 400 -12.92 24.28 8.99
CA GLY A 400 -13.56 24.38 10.29
C GLY A 400 -13.60 23.06 11.05
N THR A 401 -14.24 23.08 12.22
CA THR A 401 -14.52 21.89 13.04
C THR A 401 -15.95 21.89 13.52
N ILE A 402 -16.56 20.68 13.64
CA ILE A 402 -17.88 20.49 14.20
C ILE A 402 -17.80 19.52 15.36
N GLY A 403 -18.55 19.78 16.41
CA GLY A 403 -18.66 18.92 17.58
C GLY A 403 -20.05 19.05 18.25
N ALA A 404 -20.29 18.18 19.21
CA ALA A 404 -21.53 18.22 19.99
C ALA A 404 -21.25 17.94 21.47
N GLU A 405 -22.05 18.55 22.31
CA GLU A 405 -22.13 18.31 23.75
C GLU A 405 -23.57 17.97 24.08
N SER A 406 -23.81 16.90 24.83
CA SER A 406 -25.16 16.49 25.22
C SER A 406 -25.14 15.79 26.56
N THR A 407 -26.22 15.95 27.31
CA THR A 407 -26.47 15.22 28.53
C THR A 407 -27.89 14.70 28.49
N LEU A 408 -28.09 13.42 28.76
CA LEU A 408 -29.42 12.81 28.75
C LEU A 408 -30.37 13.54 29.71
N GLY A 409 -31.53 13.97 29.20
CA GLY A 409 -32.52 14.76 29.92
C GLY A 409 -32.26 16.28 29.94
N HIS A 410 -31.18 16.79 29.36
CA HIS A 410 -30.81 18.22 29.41
C HIS A 410 -30.58 18.86 28.04
N GLY A 411 -30.92 18.17 26.94
CA GLY A 411 -30.74 18.68 25.59
C GLY A 411 -29.36 18.49 25.01
N SER A 412 -29.12 19.13 23.85
CA SER A 412 -27.87 19.04 23.12
C SER A 412 -27.40 20.43 22.67
N THR A 413 -26.10 20.54 22.43
CA THR A 413 -25.47 21.73 21.81
C THR A 413 -24.50 21.28 20.74
N PHE A 414 -24.80 21.64 19.50
CA PHE A 414 -23.91 21.43 18.36
C PHE A 414 -23.10 22.69 18.09
N ARG A 415 -21.77 22.57 17.98
CA ARG A 415 -20.85 23.68 17.77
C ARG A 415 -20.15 23.54 16.44
N VAL A 416 -20.08 24.60 15.67
CA VAL A 416 -19.36 24.70 14.39
C VAL A 416 -18.39 25.86 14.51
N TRP A 417 -17.11 25.60 14.41
CA TRP A 417 -16.08 26.62 14.34
C TRP A 417 -15.62 26.82 12.89
N LEU A 418 -15.53 28.10 12.45
CA LEU A 418 -15.10 28.49 11.11
C LEU A 418 -13.95 29.51 11.22
N PRO A 419 -12.89 29.39 10.40
CA PRO A 419 -11.78 30.35 10.41
C PRO A 419 -12.23 31.71 9.86
N ALA A 420 -11.77 32.79 10.47
CA ALA A 420 -12.00 34.16 9.96
C ALA A 420 -11.22 34.40 8.67
N THR A 421 -11.75 35.27 7.79
CA THR A 421 -11.07 35.72 6.57
C THR A 421 -9.77 36.43 6.97
N GLY A 422 -8.60 35.98 6.43
CA GLY A 422 -7.29 36.57 6.72
C GLY A 422 -6.52 35.95 7.90
N ALA A 423 -7.02 34.88 8.53
CA ALA A 423 -6.18 34.03 9.37
C ALA A 423 -5.26 33.20 8.45
N ASP A 424 -4.01 33.63 8.31
CA ASP A 424 -2.97 32.98 7.51
C ASP A 424 -2.89 31.48 7.82
N GLY A 425 -3.15 30.62 6.84
CA GLY A 425 -2.83 29.21 6.99
C GLY A 425 -3.68 28.18 6.25
N PHE A 426 -4.39 28.48 5.15
CA PHE A 426 -4.98 27.40 4.35
C PHE A 426 -4.79 27.61 2.83
N GLN A 427 -3.52 27.50 2.38
CA GLN A 427 -3.24 26.97 1.05
C GLN A 427 -2.94 25.47 1.22
N ARG A 428 -3.94 24.61 1.17
CA ARG A 428 -3.72 23.24 0.70
C ARG A 428 -3.77 23.30 -0.82
N GLU A 429 -2.58 23.27 -1.41
CA GLU A 429 -2.38 22.96 -2.82
C GLU A 429 -3.22 21.74 -3.17
N ALA A 430 -4.17 21.96 -4.10
CA ALA A 430 -4.74 20.90 -4.87
C ALA A 430 -3.63 20.41 -5.83
N THR A 431 -3.01 19.30 -5.50
CA THR A 431 -2.18 18.52 -6.43
C THR A 431 -2.87 17.20 -6.71
#